data_b4d0455b3f8cbc66565945b0e5186d25
#
_entry.id   b4d0455b3f8cbc66565945b0e5186d25
#
_cell.length_a   1.000
_cell.length_b   1.000
_cell.length_c   1.000
_cell.angle_alpha   90.00
_cell.angle_beta   90.00
_cell.angle_gamma   90.00
#
_symmetry.space_group_name_H-M   'P 1'
#
loop_
_entity.id
_entity.type
_entity.pdbx_description
1 polymer ?
#
loop_
_entity_poly.entity_id
_entity_poly.type
_entity_poly.pdbx_seq_one_letter_code
_entity_poly.pdbx_strand_id
1 'polypeptide(L)'
;YGSTFTRLANPDIQWEVSTQANIGLDFALFNYRLTGNVDFFNKVSENILLEVAPVDPIQPTDKFWTNIPNMEIRNTGVELALNFSSDETKDFVYGIGGNLAVTKNEVRNSPYSILTTGAVLGAGQTGATINGVLNGEPIGTFYVQDFIGIGEDGLNQFADINNDGEILDNDRFAAGTALPTTIYAMNFNFAYKNFDLGINFNGVAGNKVFNHVALSIFNKGNLSNSLNTTALAVEFPNEDVSNSNR
;
A
#
# COMPACT_ATOMS: atom_id res chain seq x y z
N TYR A 1 -1.77 36.30 -23.31
CA TYR A 1 -2.33 35.14 -22.62
C TYR A 1 -1.95 33.91 -23.43
N GLY A 2 -1.19 32.99 -22.87
CA GLY A 2 -0.88 31.70 -23.45
C GLY A 2 -1.84 30.63 -22.91
N SER A 3 -2.31 29.71 -23.76
CA SER A 3 -2.99 28.49 -23.33
C SER A 3 -2.00 27.33 -23.33
N THR A 4 -2.02 26.51 -22.31
CA THR A 4 -1.24 25.27 -22.22
C THR A 4 -2.20 24.09 -22.15
N PHE A 5 -1.85 23.01 -22.82
CA PHE A 5 -2.57 21.75 -22.68
C PHE A 5 -2.11 21.07 -21.40
N THR A 6 -3.04 20.70 -20.53
CA THR A 6 -2.74 19.95 -19.30
C THR A 6 -2.85 18.44 -19.49
N ARG A 7 -3.63 18.00 -20.48
CA ARG A 7 -3.81 16.60 -20.87
C ARG A 7 -4.42 16.51 -22.28
N LEU A 8 -4.22 15.39 -22.94
CA LEU A 8 -4.92 15.08 -24.19
C LEU A 8 -6.34 14.61 -23.89
N ALA A 9 -7.26 14.97 -24.78
CA ALA A 9 -8.62 14.44 -24.74
C ALA A 9 -8.65 13.01 -25.28
N ASN A 10 -9.40 12.12 -24.62
CA ASN A 10 -9.71 10.79 -25.11
C ASN A 10 -11.24 10.63 -25.16
N PRO A 11 -11.86 10.68 -26.36
CA PRO A 11 -13.31 10.50 -26.50
C PRO A 11 -13.77 9.05 -26.26
N ASP A 12 -12.84 8.09 -26.29
CA ASP A 12 -13.13 6.64 -26.19
C ASP A 12 -12.99 6.11 -24.76
N ILE A 13 -12.87 6.99 -23.77
CA ILE A 13 -12.83 6.60 -22.36
C ILE A 13 -14.11 5.84 -21.97
N GLN A 14 -13.92 4.70 -21.33
CA GLN A 14 -14.99 3.86 -20.80
C GLN A 14 -14.90 3.76 -19.28
N TRP A 15 -16.00 3.40 -18.66
CA TRP A 15 -16.04 3.11 -17.23
C TRP A 15 -15.24 1.84 -16.90
N GLU A 16 -14.58 1.85 -15.74
CA GLU A 16 -14.07 0.61 -15.15
C GLU A 16 -15.23 -0.27 -14.75
N VAL A 17 -15.08 -1.57 -14.93
CA VAL A 17 -16.08 -2.58 -14.60
C VAL A 17 -15.56 -3.45 -13.47
N SER A 18 -16.36 -3.62 -12.42
CA SER A 18 -16.04 -4.53 -11.32
C SER A 18 -17.07 -5.65 -11.23
N THR A 19 -16.59 -6.88 -11.29
CA THR A 19 -17.38 -8.10 -11.11
C THR A 19 -16.95 -8.79 -9.83
N GLN A 20 -17.93 -9.19 -9.00
CA GLN A 20 -17.64 -9.87 -7.74
C GLN A 20 -18.51 -11.13 -7.60
N ALA A 21 -17.85 -12.20 -7.14
CA ALA A 21 -18.51 -13.44 -6.74
C ALA A 21 -18.20 -13.72 -5.28
N ASN A 22 -19.23 -14.05 -4.49
CA ASN A 22 -19.13 -14.38 -3.08
C ASN A 22 -19.76 -15.74 -2.81
N ILE A 23 -19.16 -16.49 -1.89
CA ILE A 23 -19.73 -17.68 -1.29
C ILE A 23 -19.56 -17.58 0.22
N GLY A 24 -20.66 -17.73 0.96
CA GLY A 24 -20.64 -17.59 2.41
C GLY A 24 -21.44 -18.66 3.11
N LEU A 25 -21.11 -18.87 4.37
CA LEU A 25 -21.81 -19.76 5.29
C LEU A 25 -22.06 -19.03 6.61
N ASP A 26 -23.35 -18.86 6.95
CA ASP A 26 -23.77 -18.40 8.25
C ASP A 26 -24.11 -19.60 9.14
N PHE A 27 -23.75 -19.51 10.42
CA PHE A 27 -24.05 -20.56 11.39
C PHE A 27 -24.44 -19.99 12.75
N ALA A 28 -25.28 -20.76 13.45
CA ALA A 28 -25.68 -20.51 14.81
C ALA A 28 -25.68 -21.84 15.61
N LEU A 29 -24.94 -21.89 16.69
CA LEU A 29 -24.73 -23.06 17.50
C LEU A 29 -25.07 -22.78 18.98
N PHE A 30 -25.33 -23.83 19.75
CA PHE A 30 -25.59 -23.75 21.20
C PHE A 30 -26.73 -22.79 21.55
N ASN A 31 -27.85 -22.91 20.90
CA ASN A 31 -29.03 -22.04 21.06
C ASN A 31 -28.65 -20.55 20.81
N TYR A 32 -28.01 -20.28 19.67
CA TYR A 32 -27.55 -18.93 19.23
C TYR A 32 -26.50 -18.29 20.15
N ARG A 33 -25.89 -19.03 21.07
CA ARG A 33 -24.80 -18.49 21.91
C ARG A 33 -23.51 -18.31 21.14
N LEU A 34 -23.26 -19.12 20.14
CA LEU A 34 -22.18 -18.95 19.17
C LEU A 34 -22.78 -18.72 17.79
N THR A 35 -22.59 -17.55 17.24
CA THR A 35 -22.96 -17.22 15.88
C THR A 35 -21.74 -16.77 15.08
N GLY A 36 -21.77 -16.98 13.80
CA GLY A 36 -20.70 -16.50 12.93
C GLY A 36 -21.03 -16.70 11.47
N ASN A 37 -20.18 -16.11 10.67
CA ASN A 37 -20.18 -16.31 9.23
C ASN A 37 -18.74 -16.46 8.74
N VAL A 38 -18.59 -17.18 7.65
CA VAL A 38 -17.36 -17.24 6.86
C VAL A 38 -17.73 -16.99 5.41
N ASP A 39 -17.05 -16.01 4.80
CA ASP A 39 -17.28 -15.60 3.43
C ASP A 39 -15.99 -15.68 2.65
N PHE A 40 -16.07 -16.22 1.44
CA PHE A 40 -15.01 -16.16 0.46
C PHE A 40 -15.45 -15.26 -0.69
N PHE A 41 -14.59 -14.32 -1.09
CA PHE A 41 -14.89 -13.42 -2.19
C PHE A 41 -13.78 -13.41 -3.26
N ASN A 42 -14.19 -13.15 -4.48
CA ASN A 42 -13.32 -12.84 -5.60
C ASN A 42 -13.91 -11.68 -6.39
N LYS A 43 -13.20 -10.55 -6.39
CA LYS A 43 -13.56 -9.34 -7.13
C LYS A 43 -12.50 -9.07 -8.18
N VAL A 44 -12.93 -8.86 -9.41
CA VAL A 44 -12.08 -8.47 -10.54
C VAL A 44 -12.54 -7.13 -11.05
N SER A 45 -11.63 -6.17 -11.15
CA SER A 45 -11.84 -4.89 -11.82
C SER A 45 -11.09 -4.90 -13.13
N GLU A 46 -11.80 -4.59 -14.20
CA GLU A 46 -11.32 -4.60 -15.58
C GLU A 46 -11.48 -3.21 -16.20
N ASN A 47 -10.88 -3.03 -17.35
CA ASN A 47 -10.96 -1.77 -18.09
C ASN A 47 -10.32 -0.61 -17.31
N ILE A 48 -9.21 -0.91 -16.63
CA ILE A 48 -8.53 -0.01 -15.70
C ILE A 48 -8.10 1.27 -16.40
N LEU A 49 -8.46 2.40 -15.83
CA LEU A 49 -8.17 3.72 -16.35
C LEU A 49 -6.88 4.27 -15.74
N LEU A 50 -5.86 4.45 -16.57
CA LEU A 50 -4.57 5.00 -16.14
C LEU A 50 -4.18 6.25 -16.94
N GLU A 51 -3.41 7.13 -16.28
CA GLU A 51 -2.72 8.21 -16.94
C GLU A 51 -1.38 7.71 -17.46
N VAL A 52 -1.20 7.76 -18.76
CA VAL A 52 0.00 7.28 -19.45
C VAL A 52 0.55 8.36 -20.38
N ALA A 53 1.81 8.23 -20.76
CA ALA A 53 2.38 9.06 -21.82
C ALA A 53 1.85 8.59 -23.20
N PRO A 54 1.47 9.52 -24.11
CA PRO A 54 1.10 9.16 -25.47
C PRO A 54 2.27 8.48 -26.20
N VAL A 55 1.94 7.56 -27.09
CA VAL A 55 2.95 6.89 -27.93
C VAL A 55 3.58 7.84 -28.95
N ASP A 56 2.83 8.85 -29.39
CA ASP A 56 3.33 9.86 -30.32
C ASP A 56 4.12 10.94 -29.56
N PRO A 57 5.43 11.11 -29.81
CA PRO A 57 6.28 12.07 -29.10
C PRO A 57 6.02 13.53 -29.47
N ILE A 58 5.20 13.83 -30.49
CA ILE A 58 4.91 15.19 -30.98
C ILE A 58 3.66 15.79 -30.31
N GLN A 59 3.16 15.18 -29.26
CA GLN A 59 1.97 15.67 -28.56
C GLN A 59 2.29 16.87 -27.65
N PRO A 60 1.34 17.80 -27.47
CA PRO A 60 1.54 19.03 -26.68
C PRO A 60 1.64 18.77 -25.18
N THR A 61 1.40 17.54 -24.71
CA THR A 61 1.51 17.11 -23.31
C THR A 61 1.82 15.62 -23.25
N ASP A 62 2.46 15.20 -22.16
CA ASP A 62 2.81 13.81 -21.83
C ASP A 62 1.70 13.07 -21.06
N LYS A 63 0.52 13.68 -20.91
CA LYS A 63 -0.59 13.17 -20.10
C LYS A 63 -1.79 12.77 -20.92
N PHE A 64 -2.11 11.48 -20.87
CA PHE A 64 -3.21 10.89 -21.61
C PHE A 64 -3.91 9.82 -20.76
N TRP A 65 -5.20 10.00 -20.49
CA TRP A 65 -6.01 9.01 -19.80
C TRP A 65 -6.59 8.02 -20.78
N THR A 66 -6.34 6.73 -20.53
CA THR A 66 -6.87 5.66 -21.36
C THR A 66 -7.16 4.40 -20.55
N ASN A 67 -8.14 3.65 -21.01
CA ASN A 67 -8.39 2.32 -20.47
C ASN A 67 -7.31 1.36 -20.98
N ILE A 68 -6.72 0.60 -20.07
CA ILE A 68 -5.65 -0.34 -20.41
C ILE A 68 -6.28 -1.69 -20.80
N PRO A 69 -6.12 -2.14 -22.05
CA PRO A 69 -6.70 -3.40 -22.50
C PRO A 69 -6.23 -4.59 -21.69
N ASN A 70 -7.14 -5.48 -21.32
CA ASN A 70 -6.90 -6.73 -20.61
C ASN A 70 -6.27 -6.60 -19.22
N MET A 71 -5.93 -5.41 -18.77
CA MET A 71 -5.41 -5.20 -17.42
C MET A 71 -6.52 -5.42 -16.41
N GLU A 72 -6.20 -6.18 -15.37
CA GLU A 72 -7.10 -6.50 -14.27
C GLU A 72 -6.47 -6.13 -12.92
N ILE A 73 -7.31 -5.72 -11.98
CA ILE A 73 -6.98 -5.67 -10.56
C ILE A 73 -7.86 -6.67 -9.84
N ARG A 74 -7.24 -7.72 -9.31
CA ARG A 74 -7.94 -8.80 -8.63
C ARG A 74 -7.81 -8.70 -7.13
N ASN A 75 -8.95 -8.79 -6.44
CA ASN A 75 -9.01 -8.86 -4.99
C ASN A 75 -9.68 -10.19 -4.60
N THR A 76 -8.99 -11.01 -3.85
CA THR A 76 -9.52 -12.26 -3.30
C THR A 76 -9.34 -12.27 -1.80
N GLY A 77 -10.24 -12.91 -1.08
CA GLY A 77 -10.07 -12.98 0.35
C GLY A 77 -11.09 -13.85 1.05
N VAL A 78 -10.84 -14.00 2.35
CA VAL A 78 -11.71 -14.71 3.28
C VAL A 78 -12.05 -13.73 4.40
N GLU A 79 -13.32 -13.66 4.75
CA GLU A 79 -13.83 -12.90 5.89
C GLU A 79 -14.45 -13.87 6.88
N LEU A 80 -14.17 -13.67 8.16
CA LEU A 80 -14.68 -14.46 9.27
C LEU A 80 -15.23 -13.49 10.31
N ALA A 81 -16.44 -13.72 10.77
CA ALA A 81 -16.96 -13.08 11.98
C ALA A 81 -17.48 -14.13 12.94
N LEU A 82 -17.17 -13.96 14.21
CA LEU A 82 -17.60 -14.83 15.31
C LEU A 82 -18.12 -13.98 16.45
N ASN A 83 -19.24 -14.40 17.04
CA ASN A 83 -19.79 -13.81 18.24
C ASN A 83 -20.21 -14.91 19.21
N PHE A 84 -19.78 -14.76 20.44
CA PHE A 84 -20.18 -15.65 21.53
C PHE A 84 -20.82 -14.83 22.65
N SER A 85 -21.96 -15.29 23.16
CA SER A 85 -22.65 -14.73 24.32
C SER A 85 -22.80 -15.78 25.43
N SER A 86 -22.50 -15.38 26.65
CA SER A 86 -22.73 -16.20 27.83
C SER A 86 -24.23 -16.31 28.12
N ASP A 87 -24.58 -17.10 29.12
CA ASP A 87 -25.94 -17.23 29.61
C ASP A 87 -26.35 -15.94 30.35
N GLU A 88 -27.37 -15.25 29.84
CA GLU A 88 -27.86 -13.98 30.38
C GLU A 88 -28.62 -14.15 31.73
N THR A 89 -28.90 -15.39 32.14
CA THR A 89 -29.54 -15.68 33.42
C THR A 89 -28.57 -15.65 34.62
N LYS A 90 -27.26 -15.45 34.34
CA LYS A 90 -26.22 -15.41 35.36
C LYS A 90 -25.94 -13.97 35.80
N ASP A 91 -25.47 -13.82 37.06
CA ASP A 91 -25.01 -12.52 37.57
C ASP A 91 -23.84 -11.93 36.78
N PHE A 92 -23.00 -12.80 36.22
CA PHE A 92 -21.90 -12.44 35.35
C PHE A 92 -22.22 -12.83 33.91
N VAL A 93 -22.37 -11.84 33.05
CA VAL A 93 -22.64 -11.97 31.64
C VAL A 93 -21.46 -11.48 30.84
N TYR A 94 -21.09 -12.19 29.81
CA TYR A 94 -20.03 -11.76 28.91
C TYR A 94 -20.33 -12.08 27.46
N GLY A 95 -19.89 -11.20 26.59
CA GLY A 95 -19.92 -11.35 25.14
C GLY A 95 -18.50 -11.17 24.59
N ILE A 96 -18.13 -12.03 23.65
CA ILE A 96 -16.88 -11.95 22.92
C ILE A 96 -17.20 -11.98 21.44
N GLY A 97 -16.81 -10.96 20.72
CA GLY A 97 -16.96 -10.89 19.28
C GLY A 97 -15.64 -10.62 18.58
N GLY A 98 -15.55 -10.98 17.33
CA GLY A 98 -14.39 -10.65 16.51
C GLY A 98 -14.66 -10.84 15.04
N ASN A 99 -13.93 -10.12 14.23
CA ASN A 99 -13.88 -10.32 12.80
C ASN A 99 -12.42 -10.33 12.32
N LEU A 100 -12.21 -11.03 11.23
CA LEU A 100 -10.93 -11.17 10.55
C LEU A 100 -11.19 -11.17 9.05
N ALA A 101 -10.52 -10.29 8.32
CA ALA A 101 -10.48 -10.32 6.87
C ALA A 101 -9.02 -10.54 6.43
N VAL A 102 -8.79 -11.54 5.60
CA VAL A 102 -7.50 -11.80 4.96
C VAL A 102 -7.69 -11.61 3.46
N THR A 103 -6.96 -10.68 2.88
CA THR A 103 -7.14 -10.27 1.49
C THR A 103 -5.83 -10.33 0.71
N LYS A 104 -5.94 -10.67 -0.57
CA LYS A 104 -4.85 -10.55 -1.55
C LYS A 104 -5.30 -9.63 -2.67
N ASN A 105 -4.54 -8.57 -2.92
CA ASN A 105 -4.69 -7.71 -4.10
C ASN A 105 -3.58 -8.05 -5.11
N GLU A 106 -3.88 -8.06 -6.39
CA GLU A 106 -2.93 -8.43 -7.43
C GLU A 106 -3.28 -7.73 -8.74
N VAL A 107 -2.30 -7.08 -9.35
CA VAL A 107 -2.36 -6.56 -10.72
C VAL A 107 -2.05 -7.69 -11.69
N ARG A 108 -2.83 -7.82 -12.76
CA ARG A 108 -2.66 -8.83 -13.81
C ARG A 108 -2.76 -8.21 -15.19
N ASN A 109 -2.05 -8.84 -16.13
CA ASN A 109 -2.11 -8.51 -17.56
C ASN A 109 -1.84 -7.04 -17.88
N SER A 110 -1.07 -6.32 -17.03
CA SER A 110 -0.59 -5.00 -17.39
C SER A 110 0.35 -5.13 -18.61
N PRO A 111 0.13 -4.35 -19.67
CA PRO A 111 1.02 -4.34 -20.84
C PRO A 111 2.35 -3.63 -20.53
N TYR A 112 2.41 -2.88 -19.45
CA TYR A 112 3.61 -2.22 -18.97
C TYR A 112 4.40 -3.18 -18.09
N SER A 113 5.69 -3.32 -18.34
CA SER A 113 6.56 -4.07 -17.42
C SER A 113 6.60 -3.42 -16.06
N ILE A 114 6.69 -2.09 -16.03
CA ILE A 114 6.66 -1.27 -14.83
C ILE A 114 6.03 0.08 -15.17
N LEU A 115 5.03 0.50 -14.40
CA LEU A 115 4.52 1.87 -14.42
C LEU A 115 4.81 2.48 -13.06
N THR A 116 5.71 3.46 -13.00
CA THR A 116 6.09 4.13 -11.74
C THR A 116 5.15 5.29 -11.43
N THR A 117 4.78 5.42 -10.17
CA THR A 117 3.88 6.45 -9.65
C THR A 117 4.33 6.95 -8.28
N GLY A 118 3.64 7.92 -7.71
CA GLY A 118 3.87 8.39 -6.34
C GLY A 118 5.17 9.18 -6.19
N ALA A 119 5.30 10.32 -6.86
CA ALA A 119 6.48 11.17 -6.74
C ALA A 119 6.70 11.65 -5.29
N VAL A 120 7.95 11.55 -4.83
CA VAL A 120 8.40 12.07 -3.54
C VAL A 120 8.84 13.52 -3.72
N LEU A 121 8.05 14.44 -3.19
CA LEU A 121 8.27 15.88 -3.30
C LEU A 121 8.60 16.49 -1.93
N GLY A 122 9.48 17.48 -1.91
CA GLY A 122 9.84 18.21 -0.69
C GLY A 122 11.27 18.73 -0.73
N ALA A 123 11.67 19.45 0.32
CA ALA A 123 13.02 19.98 0.45
C ALA A 123 14.02 18.82 0.54
N GLY A 124 15.05 18.85 -0.31
CA GLY A 124 16.05 17.80 -0.39
C GLY A 124 15.59 16.49 -1.03
N GLN A 125 14.41 16.47 -1.64
CA GLN A 125 13.91 15.30 -2.36
C GLN A 125 14.15 15.42 -3.86
N THR A 126 14.33 14.29 -4.52
CA THR A 126 14.68 14.23 -5.95
C THR A 126 13.47 14.25 -6.88
N GLY A 127 12.24 14.13 -6.33
CA GLY A 127 11.03 13.92 -7.13
C GLY A 127 10.91 12.49 -7.69
N ALA A 128 11.75 11.56 -7.23
CA ALA A 128 11.70 10.16 -7.65
C ALA A 128 10.36 9.51 -7.25
N THR A 129 9.94 8.53 -8.01
CA THR A 129 8.73 7.76 -7.74
C THR A 129 9.04 6.62 -6.76
N ILE A 130 8.09 6.30 -5.87
CA ILE A 130 8.23 5.26 -4.84
C ILE A 130 7.29 4.07 -5.05
N ASN A 131 6.30 4.19 -5.92
CA ASN A 131 5.34 3.13 -6.19
C ASN A 131 5.50 2.59 -7.61
N GLY A 132 5.15 1.32 -7.78
CA GLY A 132 5.06 0.67 -9.09
C GLY A 132 3.74 -0.07 -9.25
N VAL A 133 3.25 -0.11 -10.49
CA VAL A 133 2.20 -1.03 -10.92
C VAL A 133 2.90 -2.18 -11.63
N LEU A 134 2.93 -3.32 -10.97
CA LEU A 134 3.72 -4.51 -11.35
C LEU A 134 2.80 -5.71 -11.48
N ASN A 135 2.96 -6.50 -12.54
CA ASN A 135 2.24 -7.76 -12.67
C ASN A 135 2.61 -8.73 -11.54
N GLY A 136 1.59 -9.31 -10.90
CA GLY A 136 1.74 -10.24 -9.78
C GLY A 136 1.78 -9.58 -8.41
N GLU A 137 1.97 -8.26 -8.34
CA GLU A 137 2.05 -7.49 -7.10
C GLU A 137 0.76 -6.72 -6.81
N PRO A 138 0.52 -6.33 -5.55
CA PRO A 138 -0.57 -5.43 -5.21
C PRO A 138 -0.44 -4.07 -5.88
N ILE A 139 -1.59 -3.42 -6.18
CA ILE A 139 -1.57 -2.04 -6.64
C ILE A 139 -0.95 -1.13 -5.55
N GLY A 140 -0.13 -0.16 -5.97
CA GLY A 140 0.56 0.74 -5.03
C GLY A 140 1.70 0.08 -4.26
N THR A 141 2.27 -1.00 -4.79
CA THR A 141 3.49 -1.62 -4.28
C THR A 141 4.63 -0.60 -4.24
N PHE A 142 5.35 -0.55 -3.14
CA PHE A 142 6.59 0.22 -3.04
C PHE A 142 7.64 -0.43 -3.92
N TYR A 143 8.10 0.34 -4.91
CA TYR A 143 9.08 -0.08 -5.90
C TYR A 143 10.30 0.80 -5.81
N VAL A 144 11.30 0.33 -5.07
CA VAL A 144 12.44 1.12 -4.59
C VAL A 144 13.74 0.33 -4.74
N GLN A 145 14.88 1.06 -4.70
CA GLN A 145 16.19 0.44 -4.59
C GLN A 145 16.44 -0.05 -3.17
N ASP A 146 17.22 -1.12 -3.01
CA ASP A 146 17.60 -1.66 -1.71
C ASP A 146 18.89 -1.00 -1.21
N PHE A 147 18.78 -0.20 -0.14
CA PHE A 147 19.91 0.45 0.47
C PHE A 147 20.72 -0.54 1.31
N ILE A 148 21.99 -0.75 0.97
CA ILE A 148 22.87 -1.72 1.64
C ILE A 148 23.92 -1.08 2.56
N GLY A 149 24.08 0.23 2.52
CA GLY A 149 25.03 0.93 3.40
C GLY A 149 25.60 2.20 2.79
N ILE A 150 26.62 2.72 3.47
CA ILE A 150 27.41 3.87 3.00
C ILE A 150 28.83 3.39 2.70
N GLY A 151 29.31 3.70 1.52
CA GLY A 151 30.65 3.35 1.08
C GLY A 151 31.75 4.12 1.79
N GLU A 152 32.98 3.71 1.56
CA GLU A 152 34.18 4.42 2.08
C GLU A 152 34.29 5.84 1.50
N ASP A 153 33.72 6.09 0.35
CA ASP A 153 33.59 7.39 -0.32
C ASP A 153 32.47 8.28 0.27
N GLY A 154 31.70 7.78 1.24
CA GLY A 154 30.60 8.47 1.87
C GLY A 154 29.27 8.43 1.08
N LEU A 155 29.24 7.77 -0.08
CA LEU A 155 28.03 7.68 -0.91
C LEU A 155 27.15 6.52 -0.47
N ASN A 156 25.84 6.68 -0.65
CA ASN A 156 24.87 5.62 -0.45
C ASN A 156 25.10 4.49 -1.46
N GLN A 157 25.14 3.27 -0.96
CA GLN A 157 25.26 2.06 -1.76
C GLN A 157 23.93 1.33 -1.82
N PHE A 158 23.60 0.86 -3.02
CA PHE A 158 22.38 0.09 -3.29
C PHE A 158 22.74 -1.27 -3.88
N ALA A 159 21.85 -2.23 -3.68
CA ALA A 159 22.03 -3.58 -4.23
C ALA A 159 21.89 -3.58 -5.75
N ASP A 160 22.83 -4.23 -6.43
CA ASP A 160 22.71 -4.63 -7.82
C ASP A 160 21.89 -5.93 -7.87
N ILE A 161 20.58 -5.79 -8.10
CA ILE A 161 19.65 -6.92 -8.02
C ILE A 161 19.74 -7.81 -9.23
N ASN A 162 20.00 -7.23 -10.42
CA ASN A 162 20.09 -7.96 -11.66
C ASN A 162 21.52 -8.48 -11.96
N ASN A 163 22.52 -8.04 -11.18
CA ASN A 163 23.94 -8.38 -11.28
C ASN A 163 24.56 -7.99 -12.63
N ASP A 164 24.19 -6.83 -13.17
CA ASP A 164 24.77 -6.30 -14.42
C ASP A 164 25.99 -5.39 -14.19
N GLY A 165 26.29 -5.05 -12.92
CA GLY A 165 27.41 -4.21 -12.50
C GLY A 165 27.13 -2.71 -12.52
N GLU A 166 25.92 -2.30 -12.83
CA GLU A 166 25.44 -0.92 -12.81
C GLU A 166 24.23 -0.80 -11.88
N ILE A 167 24.10 0.31 -11.14
CA ILE A 167 22.94 0.57 -10.27
C ILE A 167 22.02 1.55 -10.98
N LEU A 168 20.93 1.04 -11.53
CA LEU A 168 19.97 1.78 -12.33
C LEU A 168 18.52 1.54 -11.83
N ASP A 169 17.54 2.06 -12.56
CA ASP A 169 16.12 1.87 -12.24
C ASP A 169 15.64 0.40 -12.33
N ASN A 170 16.37 -0.46 -13.04
CA ASN A 170 16.14 -1.90 -13.15
C ASN A 170 16.57 -2.69 -11.90
N ASP A 171 17.28 -2.04 -10.94
CA ASP A 171 17.63 -2.60 -9.63
C ASP A 171 16.62 -2.29 -8.54
N ARG A 172 15.47 -1.76 -8.90
CA ARG A 172 14.36 -1.60 -7.96
C ARG A 172 13.67 -2.93 -7.74
N PHE A 173 13.13 -3.13 -6.56
CA PHE A 173 12.37 -4.32 -6.18
C PHE A 173 11.03 -3.98 -5.53
N ALA A 174 10.12 -4.96 -5.51
CA ALA A 174 8.84 -4.86 -4.82
C ALA A 174 9.04 -5.00 -3.31
N ALA A 175 9.10 -3.87 -2.61
CA ALA A 175 9.36 -3.84 -1.16
C ALA A 175 8.10 -4.09 -0.31
N GLY A 176 6.95 -4.33 -0.92
CA GLY A 176 5.66 -4.51 -0.28
C GLY A 176 4.72 -3.33 -0.55
N THR A 177 3.56 -3.32 0.10
CA THR A 177 2.49 -2.37 -0.19
C THR A 177 1.98 -1.66 1.05
N ALA A 178 1.35 -0.50 0.88
CA ALA A 178 0.60 0.18 1.93
C ALA A 178 -0.77 -0.47 2.22
N LEU A 179 -1.27 -1.33 1.33
CA LEU A 179 -2.52 -2.05 1.53
C LEU A 179 -2.33 -3.17 2.56
N PRO A 180 -3.12 -3.21 3.64
CA PRO A 180 -3.06 -4.32 4.58
C PRO A 180 -3.58 -5.60 3.93
N THR A 181 -2.91 -6.72 4.20
CA THR A 181 -3.38 -8.06 3.81
C THR A 181 -4.30 -8.66 4.86
N THR A 182 -4.26 -8.13 6.09
CA THR A 182 -5.06 -8.62 7.20
C THR A 182 -5.67 -7.45 7.97
N ILE A 183 -6.97 -7.51 8.19
CA ILE A 183 -7.73 -6.54 9.00
C ILE A 183 -8.47 -7.35 10.06
N TYR A 184 -8.41 -6.93 11.32
CA TYR A 184 -9.07 -7.61 12.41
C TYR A 184 -9.64 -6.66 13.44
N ALA A 185 -10.72 -7.08 14.08
CA ALA A 185 -11.25 -6.44 15.27
C ALA A 185 -11.71 -7.49 16.28
N MET A 186 -11.63 -7.14 17.56
CA MET A 186 -12.14 -7.92 18.67
C MET A 186 -12.88 -7.01 19.64
N ASN A 187 -13.98 -7.48 20.15
CA ASN A 187 -14.76 -6.81 21.18
C ASN A 187 -15.07 -7.76 22.33
N PHE A 188 -14.92 -7.25 23.54
CA PHE A 188 -15.22 -7.95 24.77
C PHE A 188 -16.18 -7.08 25.57
N ASN A 189 -17.29 -7.66 26.00
CA ASN A 189 -18.27 -7.00 26.82
C ASN A 189 -18.49 -7.84 28.07
N PHE A 190 -18.40 -7.25 29.23
CA PHE A 190 -18.57 -7.89 30.52
C PHE A 190 -19.58 -7.11 31.32
N ALA A 191 -20.51 -7.78 31.96
CA ALA A 191 -21.45 -7.20 32.89
C ALA A 191 -21.51 -8.05 34.17
N TYR A 192 -21.41 -7.37 35.31
CA TYR A 192 -21.58 -7.98 36.62
C TYR A 192 -22.35 -7.04 37.53
N LYS A 193 -23.58 -7.41 37.86
CA LYS A 193 -24.52 -6.59 38.63
C LYS A 193 -24.70 -5.21 37.99
N ASN A 194 -24.17 -4.16 38.64
CA ASN A 194 -24.30 -2.77 38.21
C ASN A 194 -23.06 -2.24 37.48
N PHE A 195 -22.11 -3.13 37.14
CA PHE A 195 -20.87 -2.77 36.45
C PHE A 195 -20.85 -3.36 35.05
N ASP A 196 -20.50 -2.51 34.08
CA ASP A 196 -20.29 -2.89 32.69
C ASP A 196 -18.86 -2.51 32.28
N LEU A 197 -18.22 -3.38 31.52
CA LEU A 197 -16.91 -3.15 30.93
C LEU A 197 -16.92 -3.57 29.46
N GLY A 198 -16.63 -2.64 28.57
CA GLY A 198 -16.43 -2.89 27.15
C GLY A 198 -14.98 -2.65 26.76
N ILE A 199 -14.38 -3.57 26.03
CA ILE A 199 -13.01 -3.47 25.50
C ILE A 199 -13.08 -3.76 24.01
N ASN A 200 -12.48 -2.87 23.17
CA ASN A 200 -12.43 -3.04 21.74
C ASN A 200 -10.99 -2.94 21.27
N PHE A 201 -10.60 -3.87 20.41
CA PHE A 201 -9.33 -3.87 19.70
C PHE A 201 -9.60 -3.89 18.20
N ASN A 202 -8.84 -3.11 17.45
CA ASN A 202 -8.81 -3.19 16.01
C ASN A 202 -7.38 -3.02 15.51
N GLY A 203 -7.07 -3.66 14.41
CA GLY A 203 -5.74 -3.58 13.84
C GLY A 203 -5.68 -4.04 12.40
N VAL A 204 -4.56 -3.74 11.80
CA VAL A 204 -4.19 -4.18 10.46
C VAL A 204 -2.79 -4.76 10.48
N ALA A 205 -2.51 -5.65 9.54
CA ALA A 205 -1.20 -6.25 9.38
C ALA A 205 -0.88 -6.54 7.90
N GLY A 206 0.40 -6.79 7.63
CA GLY A 206 0.88 -7.11 6.28
C GLY A 206 1.09 -5.90 5.38
N ASN A 207 0.86 -4.69 5.88
CA ASN A 207 1.16 -3.46 5.16
C ASN A 207 2.52 -2.88 5.58
N LYS A 208 3.06 -2.02 4.71
CA LYS A 208 4.23 -1.19 4.99
C LYS A 208 3.86 0.28 4.94
N VAL A 209 4.63 1.11 5.61
CA VAL A 209 4.48 2.56 5.62
C VAL A 209 5.76 3.19 5.13
N PHE A 210 5.66 4.02 4.09
CA PHE A 210 6.77 4.84 3.65
C PHE A 210 6.96 6.02 4.61
N ASN A 211 8.14 6.08 5.24
CA ASN A 211 8.45 7.14 6.20
C ASN A 211 9.11 8.34 5.50
N HIS A 212 8.30 9.14 4.83
CA HIS A 212 8.77 10.35 4.13
C HIS A 212 9.46 11.36 5.07
N VAL A 213 9.01 11.44 6.32
CA VAL A 213 9.60 12.34 7.32
C VAL A 213 11.04 11.90 7.62
N ALA A 214 11.26 10.60 7.86
CA ALA A 214 12.61 10.09 8.10
C ALA A 214 13.52 10.36 6.89
N LEU A 215 13.08 10.06 5.68
CA LEU A 215 13.82 10.35 4.45
C LEU A 215 14.21 11.84 4.37
N SER A 216 13.28 12.74 4.64
CA SER A 216 13.51 14.18 4.57
C SER A 216 14.51 14.67 5.62
N ILE A 217 14.43 14.21 6.87
CA ILE A 217 15.30 14.69 7.97
C ILE A 217 16.64 13.96 8.04
N PHE A 218 16.79 12.79 7.39
CA PHE A 218 18.10 12.14 7.21
C PHE A 218 18.96 12.83 6.15
N ASN A 219 18.36 13.57 5.25
CA ASN A 219 19.09 14.28 4.21
C ASN A 219 19.91 15.42 4.80
N LYS A 220 21.23 15.23 4.90
CA LYS A 220 22.16 16.24 5.45
C LYS A 220 22.24 17.51 4.61
N GLY A 221 21.89 17.46 3.32
CA GLY A 221 21.77 18.64 2.46
C GLY A 221 20.80 19.68 3.00
N ASN A 222 19.84 19.28 3.84
CA ASN A 222 18.92 20.20 4.50
C ASN A 222 19.58 21.10 5.54
N LEU A 223 20.74 20.74 6.08
CA LEU A 223 21.48 21.57 7.05
C LEU A 223 21.90 22.93 6.45
N SER A 224 22.25 22.97 5.16
CA SER A 224 22.57 24.20 4.45
C SER A 224 21.38 25.17 4.35
N ASN A 225 20.15 24.67 4.47
CA ASN A 225 18.91 25.43 4.44
C ASN A 225 18.36 25.76 5.84
N SER A 226 19.20 25.66 6.88
CA SER A 226 18.83 25.90 8.29
C SER A 226 17.74 24.94 8.81
N LEU A 227 17.59 23.77 8.20
CA LEU A 227 16.69 22.73 8.66
C LEU A 227 17.43 21.77 9.61
N ASN A 228 16.67 21.19 10.55
CA ASN A 228 17.24 20.23 11.50
C ASN A 228 17.42 18.85 10.85
N THR A 229 18.40 18.12 11.35
CA THR A 229 18.55 16.67 11.09
C THR A 229 18.38 15.88 12.38
N THR A 230 18.37 14.55 12.30
CA THR A 230 18.23 13.67 13.46
C THR A 230 19.58 13.27 14.04
N ALA A 231 19.57 12.77 15.28
CA ALA A 231 20.76 12.16 15.89
C ALA A 231 21.29 10.96 15.11
N LEU A 232 20.44 10.25 14.35
CA LEU A 232 20.85 9.14 13.49
C LEU A 232 21.78 9.57 12.34
N ALA A 233 21.71 10.82 11.91
CA ALA A 233 22.67 11.35 10.93
C ALA A 233 24.11 11.40 11.46
N VAL A 234 24.29 11.35 12.79
CA VAL A 234 25.61 11.29 13.44
C VAL A 234 26.24 9.89 13.32
N GLU A 235 25.46 8.85 13.14
CA GLU A 235 25.92 7.47 12.96
C GLU A 235 26.71 7.31 11.65
N PHE A 236 26.49 8.20 10.69
CA PHE A 236 27.15 8.20 9.39
C PHE A 236 27.89 9.53 9.14
N PRO A 237 28.97 9.82 9.92
CA PRO A 237 29.63 11.13 9.87
C PRO A 237 30.29 11.44 8.52
N ASN A 238 30.65 10.42 7.76
CA ASN A 238 31.35 10.55 6.48
C ASN A 238 30.39 10.52 5.27
N GLU A 239 29.09 10.51 5.50
CA GLU A 239 28.11 10.51 4.41
C GLU A 239 28.21 11.79 3.56
N ASP A 240 28.35 11.64 2.25
CA ASP A 240 28.30 12.74 1.31
C ASP A 240 26.85 13.27 1.19
N VAL A 241 26.67 14.56 1.47
CA VAL A 241 25.38 15.22 1.42
C VAL A 241 24.78 15.30 0.01
N SER A 242 25.58 15.12 -1.04
CA SER A 242 25.11 15.11 -2.42
C SER A 242 24.28 13.86 -2.76
N ASN A 243 24.42 12.80 -1.97
CA ASN A 243 23.77 11.50 -2.17
C ASN A 243 23.13 10.98 -0.88
N SER A 244 22.45 11.83 -0.10
CA SER A 244 21.98 11.49 1.24
C SER A 244 20.50 11.05 1.31
N ASN A 245 19.86 10.76 0.19
CA ASN A 245 18.50 10.23 0.14
C ASN A 245 18.49 8.70 0.30
N ARG A 246 18.13 8.20 1.48
CA ARG A 246 18.02 6.78 1.82
C ARG A 246 16.60 6.37 2.14
#